data_b22423597b140486b3de586953f3925d
#
_entry.id   b22423597b140486b3de586953f3925d
#
_cell.length_a   1.000
_cell.length_b   1.000
_cell.length_c   1.000
_cell.angle_alpha   90.00
_cell.angle_beta   90.00
_cell.angle_gamma   90.00
#
_symmetry.space_group_name_H-M   'P 1'
#
loop_
_entity.id
_entity.type
_entity.pdbx_description
1 polymer ?
#
loop_
_entity_poly.entity_id
_entity_poly.type
_entity_poly.pdbx_seq_one_letter_code
_entity_poly.pdbx_strand_id
1 'polypeptide(L)' 'MIQLPASYQEYLAGKSESFINAVRPVLMQSAADRSRGVRVVFHPHDHQAHLDDTIPFGTILEDID' A
#
# COMPACT_ATOMS: atom_id res chain seq x y z
N MET A 1 -15.29 -8.99 7.29
CA MET A 1 -14.07 -8.24 7.60
C MET A 1 -12.99 -8.56 6.57
N ILE A 2 -12.35 -7.54 6.02
CA ILE A 2 -11.29 -7.73 5.04
C ILE A 2 -9.97 -7.90 5.78
N GLN A 3 -9.26 -8.96 5.45
CA GLN A 3 -7.97 -9.23 6.06
C GLN A 3 -6.88 -8.92 5.04
N LEU A 4 -5.86 -8.19 5.48
CA LEU A 4 -4.74 -7.85 4.61
C LEU A 4 -3.88 -9.09 4.36
N PRO A 5 -3.38 -9.27 3.13
CA PRO A 5 -2.37 -10.29 2.85
C PRO A 5 -1.15 -10.12 3.73
N ALA A 6 -0.43 -11.22 3.98
CA ALA A 6 0.77 -11.17 4.82
C ALA A 6 1.79 -10.17 4.29
N SER A 7 1.96 -10.06 2.97
CA SER A 7 2.89 -9.12 2.37
C SER A 7 2.56 -7.66 2.74
N TYR A 8 1.27 -7.33 2.78
CA TYR A 8 0.84 -5.99 3.14
C TYR A 8 1.05 -5.73 4.63
N GLN A 9 0.76 -6.72 5.47
CA GLN A 9 0.99 -6.59 6.90
C GLN A 9 2.47 -6.41 7.21
N GLU A 10 3.33 -7.17 6.55
CA GLU A 10 4.78 -7.05 6.73
C GLU A 10 5.29 -5.70 6.26
N TYR A 11 4.72 -5.17 5.18
CA TYR A 11 5.12 -3.86 4.68
C TYR A 11 4.84 -2.77 5.71
N LEU A 12 3.72 -2.85 6.40
CA LEU A 12 3.35 -1.85 7.41
C LEU A 12 4.13 -2.01 8.72
N ALA A 13 4.68 -3.18 8.97
CA ALA A 13 5.42 -3.43 10.22
C ALA A 13 6.63 -2.50 10.31
N GLY A 14 6.77 -1.82 11.46
CA GLY A 14 7.89 -0.90 11.68
C GLY A 14 7.72 0.48 11.07
N LYS A 15 6.64 0.74 10.36
CA LYS A 15 6.38 2.07 9.80
C LYS A 15 5.78 2.99 10.86
N SER A 16 5.89 4.30 10.62
CA SER A 16 5.31 5.28 11.53
C SER A 16 3.78 5.22 11.46
N GLU A 17 3.13 5.70 12.53
CA GLU A 17 1.69 5.71 12.60
C GLU A 17 1.08 6.57 11.49
N SER A 18 1.70 7.72 11.19
CA SER A 18 1.19 8.59 10.13
C SER A 18 1.29 7.92 8.76
N PHE A 19 2.36 7.17 8.51
CA PHE A 19 2.52 6.41 7.28
C PHE A 19 1.43 5.34 7.17
N ILE A 20 1.23 4.59 8.25
CA ILE A 20 0.22 3.52 8.27
C ILE A 20 -1.16 4.10 8.00
N ASN A 21 -1.49 5.22 8.64
CA ASN A 21 -2.81 5.84 8.48
C ASN A 21 -3.04 6.32 7.04
N ALA A 22 -1.99 6.71 6.33
CA ALA A 22 -2.12 7.16 4.95
C ALA A 22 -2.21 6.00 3.97
N VAL A 23 -1.46 4.93 4.20
CA VAL A 23 -1.30 3.83 3.24
C VAL A 23 -2.30 2.71 3.46
N ARG A 24 -2.65 2.42 4.71
CA ARG A 24 -3.51 1.29 5.04
C ARG A 24 -4.86 1.29 4.31
N PRO A 25 -5.56 2.43 4.18
CA PRO A 25 -6.84 2.42 3.45
C PRO A 25 -6.69 1.95 2.00
N VAL A 26 -5.57 2.30 1.35
CA VAL A 26 -5.32 1.87 -0.02
C VAL A 26 -5.01 0.37 -0.07
N LEU A 27 -4.25 -0.14 0.91
CA LEU A 27 -3.99 -1.57 1.01
C LEU A 27 -5.28 -2.34 1.24
N MET A 28 -6.19 -1.81 2.04
CA MET A 28 -7.48 -2.45 2.28
C MET A 28 -8.33 -2.46 1.01
N GLN A 29 -8.27 -1.40 0.21
CA GLN A 29 -8.98 -1.36 -1.05
C GLN A 29 -8.42 -2.41 -2.02
N SER A 30 -7.10 -2.55 -2.07
CA SER A 30 -6.46 -3.58 -2.88
C SER A 30 -6.89 -4.97 -2.43
N ALA A 31 -6.95 -5.19 -1.12
CA ALA A 31 -7.37 -6.48 -0.55
C ALA A 31 -8.83 -6.79 -0.90
N ALA A 32 -9.69 -5.78 -0.97
CA ALA A 32 -11.07 -5.96 -1.36
C ALA A 32 -11.20 -6.30 -2.84
N ASP A 33 -10.42 -5.63 -3.69
CA ASP A 33 -10.46 -5.83 -5.14
C ASP A 33 -9.81 -7.14 -5.57
N ARG A 34 -8.69 -7.48 -4.98
CA ARG A 34 -7.88 -8.67 -5.31
C ARG A 34 -7.46 -8.74 -6.78
N SER A 35 -7.39 -7.61 -7.45
CA SER A 35 -7.07 -7.58 -8.88
C SER A 35 -5.79 -6.82 -9.20
N ARG A 36 -5.29 -6.00 -8.27
CA ARG A 36 -4.11 -5.16 -8.53
C ARG A 36 -3.39 -4.85 -7.24
N GLY A 37 -2.09 -4.55 -7.38
CA GLY A 37 -1.26 -4.20 -6.25
C GLY A 37 -1.30 -2.71 -5.96
N VAL A 38 -0.31 -2.24 -5.20
CA VAL A 38 -0.27 -0.88 -4.69
C VAL A 38 1.08 -0.25 -5.02
N ARG A 39 1.05 1.00 -5.44
CA ARG A 39 2.25 1.82 -5.63
C ARG A 39 2.27 2.91 -4.57
N VAL A 40 3.40 3.01 -3.87
CA VAL A 40 3.61 4.05 -2.86
C VAL A 40 4.65 5.02 -3.43
N VAL A 41 4.27 6.29 -3.55
CA VAL A 41 5.15 7.32 -4.10
C VAL A 41 5.58 8.24 -2.98
N PHE A 42 6.89 8.41 -2.83
CA PHE A 42 7.46 9.26 -1.79
C PHE A 42 7.82 10.62 -2.39
N HIS A 43 7.24 11.67 -1.81
CA HIS A 43 7.55 13.06 -2.15
C HIS A 43 8.40 13.67 -1.03
N PRO A 44 9.07 14.80 -1.27
CA PRO A 44 9.92 15.40 -0.23
C PRO A 44 9.23 15.67 1.10
N HIS A 45 7.94 16.03 1.07
CA HIS A 45 7.19 16.38 2.28
C HIS A 45 5.98 15.50 2.52
N ASP A 46 5.79 14.47 1.70
CA ASP A 46 4.56 13.69 1.75
C ASP A 46 4.77 12.34 1.10
N HIS A 47 3.78 11.49 1.22
CA HIS A 47 3.76 10.22 0.50
C HIS A 47 2.32 9.91 0.10
N GLN A 48 2.18 9.21 -1.02
CA GLN A 48 0.88 8.82 -1.54
C GLN A 48 0.89 7.35 -1.89
N ALA A 49 -0.24 6.70 -1.71
CA ALA A 49 -0.43 5.33 -2.13
C ALA A 49 -1.64 5.26 -3.05
N HIS A 50 -1.54 4.45 -4.09
CA HIS A 50 -2.67 4.25 -4.99
C HIS A 50 -2.62 2.85 -5.60
N LEU A 51 -3.77 2.38 -6.07
CA LEU A 51 -3.86 1.12 -6.76
C LEU A 51 -3.24 1.25 -8.14
N ASP A 52 -2.57 0.20 -8.60
CA ASP A 52 -1.87 0.22 -9.88
C ASP A 52 -2.12 -1.09 -10.61
N ASP A 53 -2.74 -0.99 -11.78
CA ASP A 53 -3.09 -2.15 -12.59
C ASP A 53 -1.87 -2.91 -13.11
N THR A 54 -0.71 -2.24 -13.15
CA THR A 54 0.52 -2.87 -13.62
C THR A 54 1.23 -3.65 -12.53
N ILE A 55 0.75 -3.58 -11.29
CA ILE A 55 1.33 -4.27 -10.15
C ILE A 55 0.40 -5.42 -9.76
N PRO A 56 0.90 -6.65 -9.68
CA PRO A 56 0.05 -7.78 -9.30
C PRO A 56 -0.41 -7.67 -7.84
N PHE A 57 -1.58 -8.22 -7.57
CA PHE A 57 -2.13 -8.24 -6.22
C PHE A 57 -1.14 -8.87 -5.25
N GLY A 58 -1.03 -8.28 -4.08
CA GLY A 58 -0.13 -8.76 -3.04
C GLY A 58 1.26 -8.12 -3.10
N THR A 59 1.52 -7.30 -4.12
CA THR A 59 2.81 -6.64 -4.31
C THR A 59 2.68 -5.14 -4.06
N ILE A 60 3.67 -4.58 -3.35
CA ILE A 60 3.77 -3.14 -3.14
C ILE A 60 5.08 -2.68 -3.74
N LEU A 61 5.02 -1.71 -4.64
CA LEU A 61 6.21 -1.08 -5.22
C LEU A 61 6.33 0.34 -4.71
N GLU A 62 7.56 0.79 -4.53
CA GLU A 62 7.85 2.12 -4.03
C GLU A 62 8.56 2.93 -5.10
N ASP A 63 8.11 4.17 -5.28
CA ASP A 63 8.75 5.13 -6.18
C ASP A 63 9.13 6.36 -5.38
N ILE A 64 10.19 7.02 -5.83
CA ILE A 64 10.61 8.31 -5.27
C ILE A 64 10.40 9.36 -6.35
N ASP A 65 9.63 10.37 -5.99
CA ASP A 65 9.34 11.47 -6.91
C ASP A 65 10.35 12.62 -6.72
#